data_c7ec4c5131bd3f9af5d3464d5884301f
#
_entry.id   c7ec4c5131bd3f9af5d3464d5884301f
#
_cell.length_a   1.000
_cell.length_b   1.000
_cell.length_c   1.000
_cell.angle_alpha   90.00
_cell.angle_beta   90.00
_cell.angle_gamma   90.00
#
_symmetry.space_group_name_H-M   'P 1'
#
loop_
_entity.id
_entity.type
_entity.pdbx_description
1 polymer ?
#
loop_
_entity_poly.entity_id
_entity_poly.type
_entity_poly.pdbx_seq_one_letter_code
_entity_poly.pdbx_strand_id
1 'polypeptide(L)'
;MREVVFVDGMRTPFGKMGGTLRDIPGSNLAALTVKALVAKTGIYERGGKVDSLMCGSAAGCGYSWSHARYITMKAGLPFETSASFVEMQCGSAIASINHAAYRMLAGEADVVIVAGGESYSQLFAKY
;
A
#
# COMPACT_ATOMS: atom_id res chain seq x y z
N MET A 1 -11.56 -11.43 22.42
CA MET A 1 -11.18 -10.19 21.66
C MET A 1 -10.17 -10.62 20.59
N ARG A 2 -10.32 -10.16 19.35
CA ARG A 2 -9.32 -10.45 18.31
C ARG A 2 -8.03 -9.69 18.63
N GLU A 3 -6.89 -10.32 18.40
CA GLU A 3 -5.58 -9.70 18.51
C GLU A 3 -5.09 -9.32 17.12
N VAL A 4 -4.54 -8.11 16.97
CA VAL A 4 -3.95 -7.63 15.73
C VAL A 4 -2.44 -7.62 15.88
N VAL A 5 -1.74 -8.25 14.95
CA VAL A 5 -0.29 -8.37 14.98
C VAL A 5 0.34 -7.87 13.68
N PHE A 6 1.53 -7.32 13.76
CA PHE A 6 2.37 -7.06 12.60
C PHE A 6 3.18 -8.32 12.29
N VAL A 7 3.07 -8.78 11.05
CA VAL A 7 3.76 -10.01 10.60
C VAL A 7 5.09 -9.68 9.96
N ASP A 8 5.11 -8.72 9.04
CA ASP A 8 6.32 -8.36 8.30
C ASP A 8 6.17 -6.98 7.66
N GLY A 9 7.26 -6.44 7.12
CA GLY A 9 7.28 -5.19 6.42
C GLY A 9 8.44 -5.09 5.43
N MET A 10 8.26 -4.20 4.45
CA MET A 10 9.28 -3.86 3.46
C MET A 10 9.18 -2.38 3.09
N ARG A 11 10.26 -1.83 2.59
CA ARG A 11 10.29 -0.49 2.03
C ARG A 11 11.28 -0.38 0.87
N THR A 12 11.09 0.60 0.01
CA THR A 12 12.11 1.06 -0.93
C THR A 12 13.14 1.92 -0.21
N PRO A 13 14.31 2.19 -0.81
CA PRO A 13 15.16 3.29 -0.38
C PRO A 13 14.39 4.62 -0.40
N PHE A 14 14.77 5.57 0.44
CA PHE A 14 14.32 6.95 0.32
C PHE A 14 15.07 7.64 -0.82
N GLY A 15 14.32 8.13 -1.81
CA GLY A 15 14.87 8.91 -2.90
C GLY A 15 14.79 10.41 -2.60
N LYS A 16 15.83 11.15 -3.00
CA LYS A 16 15.78 12.62 -3.04
C LYS A 16 14.83 13.05 -4.15
N MET A 17 14.07 14.12 -3.95
CA MET A 17 13.32 14.78 -5.03
C MET A 17 14.25 15.12 -6.19
N GLY A 18 13.86 14.75 -7.41
CA GLY A 18 14.71 14.87 -8.60
C GLY A 18 15.89 13.88 -8.68
N GLY A 19 15.99 12.95 -7.72
CA GLY A 19 17.06 11.95 -7.65
C GLY A 19 16.82 10.68 -8.46
N THR A 20 17.43 9.58 -8.04
CA THR A 20 17.45 8.31 -8.79
C THR A 20 16.08 7.67 -8.98
N LEU A 21 15.11 7.95 -8.11
CA LEU A 21 13.75 7.42 -8.18
C LEU A 21 12.75 8.41 -8.82
N ARG A 22 13.23 9.54 -9.36
CA ARG A 22 12.39 10.64 -9.86
C ARG A 22 11.39 10.24 -10.93
N ASP A 23 11.73 9.26 -11.75
CA ASP A 23 10.91 8.83 -12.89
C ASP A 23 9.89 7.73 -12.53
N ILE A 24 9.86 7.32 -11.25
CA ILE A 24 8.98 6.25 -10.78
C ILE A 24 7.84 6.87 -9.96
N PRO A 25 6.58 6.73 -10.41
CA PRO A 25 5.42 7.16 -9.64
C PRO A 25 5.34 6.47 -8.27
N GLY A 26 4.84 7.19 -7.26
CA GLY A 26 4.69 6.65 -5.91
C GLY A 26 3.85 5.37 -5.84
N SER A 27 2.80 5.29 -6.66
CA SER A 27 1.98 4.08 -6.79
C SER A 27 2.76 2.87 -7.32
N ASN A 28 3.72 3.08 -8.24
CA ASN A 28 4.57 2.01 -8.74
C ASN A 28 5.58 1.55 -7.68
N LEU A 29 6.15 2.48 -6.92
CA LEU A 29 7.04 2.15 -5.79
C LEU A 29 6.28 1.33 -4.74
N ALA A 30 5.07 1.75 -4.38
CA ALA A 30 4.21 1.00 -3.48
C ALA A 30 3.87 -0.40 -4.01
N ALA A 31 3.50 -0.51 -5.28
CA ALA A 31 3.18 -1.79 -5.90
C ALA A 31 4.38 -2.76 -5.92
N LEU A 32 5.56 -2.25 -6.22
CA LEU A 32 6.80 -3.05 -6.17
C LEU A 32 7.08 -3.58 -4.77
N THR A 33 6.89 -2.73 -3.75
CA THR A 33 7.10 -3.10 -2.34
C THR A 33 6.07 -4.13 -1.89
N VAL A 34 4.80 -3.95 -2.23
CA VAL A 34 3.73 -4.92 -1.93
C VAL A 34 4.01 -6.26 -2.58
N LYS A 35 4.38 -6.27 -3.87
CA LYS A 35 4.74 -7.50 -4.59
C LYS A 35 5.91 -8.22 -3.92
N ALA A 36 6.94 -7.49 -3.52
CA ALA A 36 8.09 -8.06 -2.84
C ALA A 36 7.73 -8.60 -1.44
N LEU A 37 6.86 -7.92 -0.71
CA LEU A 37 6.37 -8.38 0.60
C LEU A 37 5.58 -9.68 0.48
N VAL A 38 4.68 -9.77 -0.50
CA VAL A 38 3.90 -10.99 -0.77
C VAL A 38 4.83 -12.16 -1.11
N ALA A 39 5.82 -11.95 -1.97
CA ALA A 39 6.81 -12.96 -2.31
C ALA A 39 7.65 -13.38 -1.09
N LYS A 40 8.07 -12.42 -0.27
CA LYS A 40 8.85 -12.67 0.94
C LYS A 40 8.09 -13.50 1.97
N THR A 41 6.82 -13.19 2.18
CA THR A 41 5.99 -13.90 3.17
C THR A 41 5.50 -15.25 2.68
N GLY A 42 5.41 -15.46 1.37
CA GLY A 42 4.87 -16.68 0.76
C GLY A 42 3.41 -16.93 1.18
N ILE A 43 2.62 -15.88 1.38
CA ILE A 43 1.28 -16.02 1.97
C ILE A 43 0.37 -16.91 1.15
N TYR A 44 0.40 -16.79 -0.17
CA TYR A 44 -0.45 -17.60 -1.05
C TYR A 44 0.04 -19.03 -1.16
N GLU A 45 1.34 -19.25 -1.20
CA GLU A 45 1.97 -20.58 -1.22
C GLU A 45 1.68 -21.38 0.06
N ARG A 46 1.42 -20.66 1.14
CA ARG A 46 1.02 -21.25 2.44
C ARG A 46 -0.49 -21.42 2.59
N GLY A 47 -1.26 -21.18 1.52
CA GLY A 47 -2.71 -21.31 1.52
C GLY A 47 -3.45 -20.14 2.19
N GLY A 48 -2.75 -19.04 2.45
CA GLY A 48 -3.36 -17.81 2.97
C GLY A 48 -3.94 -16.93 1.87
N LYS A 49 -4.54 -15.83 2.28
CA LYS A 49 -5.07 -14.80 1.37
C LYS A 49 -4.86 -13.41 1.96
N VAL A 50 -4.89 -12.41 1.10
CA VAL A 50 -4.95 -11.00 1.49
C VAL A 50 -6.37 -10.50 1.25
N ASP A 51 -7.08 -10.13 2.29
CA ASP A 51 -8.46 -9.67 2.21
C ASP A 51 -8.56 -8.23 1.70
N SER A 52 -7.59 -7.40 2.10
CA SER A 52 -7.60 -5.97 1.76
C SER A 52 -6.20 -5.39 1.63
N LEU A 53 -6.06 -4.43 0.73
CA LEU A 53 -4.94 -3.51 0.69
C LEU A 53 -5.45 -2.11 1.02
N MET A 54 -4.80 -1.45 1.97
CA MET A 54 -5.03 -0.05 2.29
C MET A 54 -3.80 0.77 1.94
N CYS A 55 -3.99 1.88 1.23
CA CYS A 55 -2.89 2.74 0.83
C CYS A 55 -3.06 4.14 1.41
N GLY A 56 -2.00 4.68 1.97
CA GLY A 56 -1.93 6.07 2.42
C GLY A 56 -0.98 6.90 1.57
N SER A 57 -1.40 8.10 1.17
CA SER A 57 -0.56 9.07 0.48
C SER A 57 -1.09 10.48 0.73
N ALA A 58 -0.19 11.43 0.91
CA ALA A 58 -0.52 12.82 1.21
C ALA A 58 -0.97 13.61 -0.03
N ALA A 59 -0.43 13.29 -1.19
CA ALA A 59 -0.62 14.07 -2.41
C ALA A 59 -1.16 13.24 -3.58
N GLY A 60 -1.65 12.05 -3.31
CA GLY A 60 -1.99 11.08 -4.34
C GLY A 60 -0.74 10.47 -4.98
N CYS A 61 -0.67 9.18 -5.05
CA CYS A 61 0.57 8.49 -5.38
C CYS A 61 0.68 8.04 -6.84
N GLY A 62 -0.03 8.65 -7.77
CA GLY A 62 0.12 8.26 -9.16
C GLY A 62 -0.94 8.77 -10.13
N TYR A 63 -0.99 8.15 -11.28
CA TYR A 63 -1.84 8.54 -12.42
C TYR A 63 -3.29 8.06 -12.33
N SER A 64 -3.62 7.22 -11.37
CA SER A 64 -4.93 6.60 -11.27
C SER A 64 -5.85 7.33 -10.31
N TRP A 65 -7.11 7.44 -10.67
CA TRP A 65 -8.18 7.92 -9.80
C TRP A 65 -8.42 6.99 -8.59
N SER A 66 -8.02 5.73 -8.70
CA SER A 66 -8.14 4.71 -7.64
C SER A 66 -6.75 4.17 -7.29
N HIS A 67 -5.98 4.96 -6.56
CA HIS A 67 -4.58 4.63 -6.21
C HIS A 67 -4.44 3.25 -5.55
N ALA A 68 -5.24 2.95 -4.54
CA ALA A 68 -5.15 1.68 -3.84
C ALA A 68 -5.49 0.50 -4.76
N ARG A 69 -6.51 0.63 -5.61
CA ARG A 69 -6.87 -0.41 -6.57
C ARG A 69 -5.79 -0.61 -7.63
N TYR A 70 -5.20 0.48 -8.12
CA TYR A 70 -4.08 0.40 -9.05
C TYR A 70 -2.89 -0.36 -8.43
N ILE A 71 -2.52 -0.04 -7.19
CA ILE A 71 -1.43 -0.72 -6.47
C ILE A 71 -1.74 -2.21 -6.32
N THR A 72 -2.95 -2.56 -5.91
CA THR A 72 -3.41 -3.95 -5.74
C THR A 72 -3.22 -4.75 -7.03
N MET A 73 -3.71 -4.23 -8.14
CA MET A 73 -3.62 -4.89 -9.44
C MET A 73 -2.18 -4.94 -9.96
N LYS A 74 -1.44 -3.85 -9.81
CA LYS A 74 -0.04 -3.75 -10.26
C LYS A 74 0.89 -4.67 -9.46
N ALA A 75 0.60 -4.88 -8.19
CA ALA A 75 1.33 -5.81 -7.32
C ALA A 75 1.01 -7.28 -7.63
N GLY A 76 -0.04 -7.54 -8.42
CA GLY A 76 -0.47 -8.90 -8.76
C GLY A 76 -1.31 -9.58 -7.69
N LEU A 77 -1.96 -8.81 -6.83
CA LEU A 77 -2.91 -9.36 -5.85
C LEU A 77 -4.19 -9.83 -6.58
N PRO A 78 -4.91 -10.83 -6.03
CA PRO A 78 -6.16 -11.29 -6.58
C PRO A 78 -7.20 -10.18 -6.75
N PHE A 79 -8.09 -10.32 -7.73
CA PHE A 79 -9.13 -9.33 -8.01
C PHE A 79 -10.09 -9.13 -6.82
N GLU A 80 -10.29 -10.15 -6.01
CA GLU A 80 -11.15 -10.16 -4.83
C GLU A 80 -10.56 -9.35 -3.66
N THR A 81 -9.25 -9.11 -3.64
CA THR A 81 -8.62 -8.26 -2.63
C THR A 81 -9.22 -6.86 -2.68
N SER A 82 -9.89 -6.45 -1.62
CA SER A 82 -10.47 -5.11 -1.55
C SER A 82 -9.36 -4.05 -1.46
N ALA A 83 -9.65 -2.83 -1.92
CA ALA A 83 -8.67 -1.76 -1.92
C ALA A 83 -9.28 -0.46 -1.38
N SER A 84 -8.59 0.20 -0.46
CA SER A 84 -9.01 1.46 0.14
C SER A 84 -7.85 2.46 0.16
N PHE A 85 -8.18 3.71 -0.06
CA PHE A 85 -7.23 4.81 0.00
C PHE A 85 -7.55 5.72 1.18
N VAL A 86 -6.53 6.12 1.92
CA VAL A 86 -6.63 7.05 3.05
C VAL A 86 -5.74 8.25 2.78
N GLU A 87 -6.30 9.43 2.88
CA GLU A 87 -5.58 10.69 2.80
C GLU A 87 -5.75 11.43 4.13
N MET A 88 -4.65 11.66 4.82
CA MET A 88 -4.52 12.43 6.05
C MET A 88 -3.15 13.10 6.08
N GLN A 89 -2.80 13.74 4.97
CA GLN A 89 -1.48 14.38 4.81
C GLN A 89 -0.33 13.44 5.20
N CYS A 90 0.66 13.92 5.95
CA CYS A 90 1.81 13.12 6.39
C CYS A 90 1.43 11.93 7.29
N GLY A 91 0.25 11.92 7.86
CA GLY A 91 -0.29 10.85 8.70
C GLY A 91 -1.00 9.72 7.95
N SER A 92 -1.10 9.80 6.62
CA SER A 92 -1.93 8.88 5.81
C SER A 92 -1.58 7.41 6.01
N ALA A 93 -0.30 7.05 6.04
CA ALA A 93 0.12 5.66 6.21
C ALA A 93 -0.21 5.13 7.62
N ILE A 94 -0.01 5.94 8.66
CA ILE A 94 -0.38 5.58 10.04
C ILE A 94 -1.90 5.46 10.19
N ALA A 95 -2.67 6.38 9.59
CA ALA A 95 -4.12 6.29 9.56
C ALA A 95 -4.59 5.00 8.86
N SER A 96 -3.94 4.61 7.77
CA SER A 96 -4.22 3.34 7.09
C SER A 96 -3.96 2.13 7.98
N ILE A 97 -2.90 2.14 8.79
CA ILE A 97 -2.63 1.07 9.78
C ILE A 97 -3.75 1.00 10.81
N ASN A 98 -4.18 2.14 11.36
CA ASN A 98 -5.27 2.17 12.34
C ASN A 98 -6.57 1.65 11.74
N HIS A 99 -6.92 2.07 10.53
CA HIS A 99 -8.12 1.59 9.84
C HIS A 99 -8.05 0.09 9.55
N ALA A 100 -6.88 -0.42 9.14
CA ALA A 100 -6.68 -1.86 8.97
C ALA A 100 -6.92 -2.62 10.27
N ALA A 101 -6.36 -2.14 11.39
CA ALA A 101 -6.56 -2.73 12.70
C ALA A 101 -8.05 -2.73 13.11
N TYR A 102 -8.76 -1.63 12.89
CA TYR A 102 -10.19 -1.54 13.19
C TYR A 102 -11.01 -2.55 12.38
N ARG A 103 -10.73 -2.70 11.08
CA ARG A 103 -11.40 -3.69 10.23
C ARG A 103 -11.14 -5.12 10.70
N MET A 104 -9.91 -5.42 11.12
CA MET A 104 -9.56 -6.74 11.67
C MET A 104 -10.25 -7.01 13.00
N LEU A 105 -10.30 -6.02 13.89
CA LEU A 105 -11.01 -6.11 15.17
C LEU A 105 -12.53 -6.28 14.98
N ALA A 106 -13.11 -5.63 13.98
CA ALA A 106 -14.52 -5.78 13.61
C ALA A 106 -14.84 -7.12 12.93
N GLY A 107 -13.82 -7.90 12.57
CA GLY A 107 -14.00 -9.18 11.88
C GLY A 107 -14.27 -9.08 10.38
N GLU A 108 -14.02 -7.91 9.77
CA GLU A 108 -14.20 -7.69 8.33
C GLU A 108 -13.02 -8.21 7.48
N ALA A 109 -11.87 -8.39 8.09
CA ALA A 109 -10.66 -8.88 7.43
C ALA A 109 -9.78 -9.65 8.42
N ASP A 110 -9.05 -10.63 7.94
CA ASP A 110 -8.06 -11.37 8.71
C ASP A 110 -6.63 -10.98 8.35
N VAL A 111 -6.38 -10.64 7.08
CA VAL A 111 -5.07 -10.21 6.58
C VAL A 111 -5.21 -8.93 5.76
N VAL A 112 -4.52 -7.89 6.19
CA VAL A 112 -4.50 -6.59 5.51
C VAL A 112 -3.06 -6.19 5.21
N ILE A 113 -2.81 -5.78 3.98
CA ILE A 113 -1.56 -5.10 3.61
C ILE A 113 -1.81 -3.60 3.67
N VAL A 114 -0.95 -2.89 4.41
CA VAL A 114 -0.94 -1.43 4.39
C VAL A 114 0.26 -0.96 3.58
N ALA A 115 0.02 -0.10 2.61
CA ALA A 115 1.05 0.48 1.77
C ALA A 115 1.07 2.00 1.91
N GLY A 116 2.23 2.58 1.76
CA GLY A 116 2.42 4.01 1.57
C GLY A 116 3.29 4.24 0.34
N GLY A 117 3.02 5.29 -0.41
CA GLY A 117 3.84 5.63 -1.57
C GLY A 117 3.70 7.10 -1.92
N GLU A 118 4.83 7.75 -2.09
CA GLU A 118 4.89 9.16 -2.45
C GLU A 118 6.02 9.42 -3.43
N SER A 119 5.79 10.29 -4.40
CA SER A 119 6.83 10.74 -5.32
C SER A 119 6.59 12.21 -5.69
N TYR A 120 7.19 13.10 -4.93
CA TYR A 120 7.09 14.54 -5.20
C TYR A 120 7.70 14.94 -6.55
N SER A 121 8.66 14.16 -7.05
CA SER A 121 9.21 14.36 -8.40
C SER A 121 8.17 14.20 -9.51
N GLN A 122 7.09 13.46 -9.25
CA GLN A 122 6.03 13.19 -10.22
C GLN A 122 4.80 14.09 -10.03
N LEU A 123 4.70 14.82 -8.93
CA LEU A 123 3.53 15.68 -8.66
C LEU A 123 3.46 16.88 -9.60
N PHE A 124 4.58 17.52 -9.86
CA PHE A 124 4.65 18.75 -10.66
C PHE A 124 4.59 18.53 -12.17
N ALA A 125 4.65 17.29 -12.63
CA ALA A 125 4.47 16.97 -14.04
C ALA A 125 3.01 17.05 -14.51
N LYS A 126 2.08 17.37 -13.63
CA LYS A 126 0.64 17.39 -13.91
C LYS A 126 0.01 18.78 -13.91
N TYR A 127 0.77 19.84 -13.65
CA TYR A 127 0.25 21.22 -13.60
C TYR A 127 1.00 22.13 -14.55
#